data_e33c818269a574006e6cf07e2225f696
#
_entry.id   e33c818269a574006e6cf07e2225f696
#
_cell.length_a   1.000
_cell.length_b   1.000
_cell.length_c   1.000
_cell.angle_alpha   90.00
_cell.angle_beta   90.00
_cell.angle_gamma   90.00
#
_symmetry.space_group_name_H-M   'P 1'
#
loop_
_entity.id
_entity.type
_entity.pdbx_description
1 polymer ?
#
loop_
_entity_poly.entity_id
_entity_poly.type
_entity_poly.pdbx_seq_one_letter_code
_entity_poly.pdbx_strand_id
1 'polypeptide(L)'
;MLKDNDAAKWVCREHTRVKHELLEKYLRAWIPILGSGNPRIVFFDGFAGRGRYAGGEPGSPIIAVRVADELAAYYRQIGFTFVEKDPDNFSNLQSILKDELKTTRNVNRMEIRLVHDEFSNVAGALLDFIEKWKATLVPSFFFIDPFGFTGVPFDIARRILASPRTEVFFTFMLRDVNRFLELPQLAGQMTELYGGDCRKQLPPSGDRRQALVELYRSQLHDVAGAKYSLHFKLCESDSADTLYHLIHANNNFKGHEIMKGVMYNQGVNGTFAYLGRNDLSERTQMQLFDPQDTTALVRELHSRFAGRTLTFDAVRESVCHPWHQEPPFIEKHFRAAIKGMVEEGRATLRSVTSKTSRGLSGLDEVTFL
;
A
#
# COMPACT_ATOMS: atom_id res chain seq x y z
N MET A 1 -6.75 -18.95 32.51
CA MET A 1 -8.20 -18.91 32.24
C MET A 1 -8.48 -17.71 31.36
N LEU A 2 -8.75 -17.99 30.07
CA LEU A 2 -9.42 -17.10 29.06
C LEU A 2 -9.26 -17.80 27.68
N LYS A 3 -9.85 -19.03 27.56
CA LYS A 3 -9.84 -19.79 26.30
C LYS A 3 -11.05 -19.53 25.39
N ASP A 4 -12.03 -18.74 25.81
CA ASP A 4 -13.30 -18.59 25.06
C ASP A 4 -13.41 -17.32 24.18
N ASN A 5 -12.35 -16.50 24.08
CA ASN A 5 -12.40 -15.26 23.31
C ASN A 5 -11.52 -15.27 22.05
N ASP A 6 -10.92 -16.38 21.72
CA ASP A 6 -9.97 -16.47 20.59
C ASP A 6 -10.67 -16.51 19.24
N ALA A 7 -11.81 -17.20 19.14
CA ALA A 7 -12.58 -17.26 17.89
C ALA A 7 -13.12 -15.90 17.47
N ALA A 8 -13.51 -15.04 18.44
CA ALA A 8 -14.04 -13.70 18.15
C ALA A 8 -12.98 -12.73 17.59
N LYS A 9 -11.70 -12.96 17.91
CA LYS A 9 -10.58 -12.15 17.38
C LYS A 9 -10.28 -12.46 15.92
N TRP A 10 -10.61 -13.66 15.46
CA TRP A 10 -10.28 -14.15 14.13
C TRP A 10 -11.46 -14.18 13.16
N VAL A 11 -12.44 -13.31 13.37
CA VAL A 11 -13.52 -13.08 12.42
C VAL A 11 -13.00 -12.11 11.33
N CYS A 12 -13.14 -12.52 10.06
CA CYS A 12 -12.83 -11.66 8.93
C CYS A 12 -13.91 -10.58 8.80
N ARG A 13 -13.70 -9.44 9.46
CA ARG A 13 -14.61 -8.29 9.37
C ARG A 13 -14.48 -7.60 8.02
N GLU A 14 -15.47 -6.79 7.65
CA GLU A 14 -15.52 -6.11 6.35
C GLU A 14 -14.27 -5.25 6.09
N HIS A 15 -13.84 -4.43 7.06
CA HIS A 15 -12.62 -3.63 6.93
C HIS A 15 -11.35 -4.50 6.74
N THR A 16 -11.32 -5.70 7.32
CA THR A 16 -10.23 -6.67 7.12
C THR A 16 -10.25 -7.22 5.70
N ARG A 17 -11.45 -7.51 5.18
CA ARG A 17 -11.64 -7.95 3.78
C ARG A 17 -11.15 -6.89 2.80
N VAL A 18 -11.58 -5.63 2.99
CA VAL A 18 -11.12 -4.48 2.17
C VAL A 18 -9.60 -4.35 2.17
N LYS A 19 -8.95 -4.49 3.34
CA LYS A 19 -7.48 -4.48 3.44
C LYS A 19 -6.85 -5.61 2.62
N HIS A 20 -7.38 -6.83 2.71
CA HIS A 20 -6.87 -7.97 1.96
C HIS A 20 -7.11 -7.83 0.45
N GLU A 21 -8.22 -7.25 0.03
CA GLU A 21 -8.49 -6.96 -1.37
C GLU A 21 -7.52 -5.92 -1.94
N LEU A 22 -7.18 -4.88 -1.16
CA LEU A 22 -6.15 -3.91 -1.54
C LEU A 22 -4.79 -4.58 -1.70
N LEU A 23 -4.39 -5.42 -0.74
CA LEU A 23 -3.16 -6.19 -0.80
C LEU A 23 -3.12 -7.09 -2.03
N GLU A 24 -4.17 -7.89 -2.25
CA GLU A 24 -4.25 -8.81 -3.39
C GLU A 24 -4.16 -8.08 -4.72
N LYS A 25 -4.97 -7.03 -4.91
CA LYS A 25 -4.99 -6.23 -6.15
C LYS A 25 -3.62 -5.59 -6.41
N TYR A 26 -2.95 -5.12 -5.36
CA TYR A 26 -1.63 -4.55 -5.50
C TYR A 26 -0.58 -5.61 -5.87
N LEU A 27 -0.55 -6.75 -5.20
CA LEU A 27 0.37 -7.86 -5.51
C LEU A 27 0.20 -8.37 -6.95
N ARG A 28 -1.03 -8.40 -7.47
CA ARG A 28 -1.31 -8.77 -8.87
C ARG A 28 -0.65 -7.84 -9.89
N ALA A 29 -0.38 -6.60 -9.54
CA ALA A 29 0.37 -5.67 -10.38
C ALA A 29 1.87 -5.67 -10.05
N TRP A 30 2.22 -5.72 -8.77
CA TRP A 30 3.59 -5.64 -8.26
C TRP A 30 4.46 -6.82 -8.73
N ILE A 31 3.93 -8.06 -8.63
CA ILE A 31 4.66 -9.28 -9.01
C ILE A 31 5.08 -9.25 -10.48
N PRO A 32 4.20 -8.99 -11.48
CA PRO A 32 4.61 -8.93 -12.88
C PRO A 32 5.61 -7.82 -13.18
N ILE A 33 5.44 -6.65 -12.60
CA ILE A 33 6.28 -5.47 -12.87
C ILE A 33 7.69 -5.68 -12.36
N LEU A 34 7.84 -6.10 -11.11
CA LEU A 34 9.16 -6.29 -10.53
C LEU A 34 9.75 -7.67 -10.84
N GLY A 35 8.91 -8.70 -10.92
CA GLY A 35 9.36 -10.06 -11.20
C GLY A 35 9.92 -10.25 -12.60
N SER A 36 9.39 -9.56 -13.62
CA SER A 36 9.86 -9.67 -15.00
C SER A 36 11.26 -9.10 -15.21
N GLY A 37 11.62 -8.07 -14.46
CA GLY A 37 12.89 -7.35 -14.59
C GLY A 37 13.96 -7.74 -13.55
N ASN A 38 13.64 -8.59 -12.59
CA ASN A 38 14.55 -8.93 -11.49
C ASN A 38 14.65 -10.46 -11.31
N PRO A 39 15.83 -10.99 -11.00
CA PRO A 39 16.01 -12.43 -10.77
C PRO A 39 15.26 -12.94 -9.54
N ARG A 40 15.04 -12.07 -8.56
CA ARG A 40 14.34 -12.37 -7.32
C ARG A 40 13.60 -11.14 -6.81
N ILE A 41 12.40 -11.36 -6.29
CA ILE A 41 11.60 -10.39 -5.54
C ILE A 41 11.22 -10.99 -4.19
N VAL A 42 10.89 -10.17 -3.19
CA VAL A 42 10.55 -10.64 -1.84
C VAL A 42 9.28 -9.97 -1.34
N PHE A 43 8.38 -10.79 -0.79
CA PHE A 43 7.25 -10.36 0.02
C PHE A 43 7.54 -10.67 1.49
N PHE A 44 7.51 -9.66 2.33
CA PHE A 44 7.74 -9.75 3.76
C PHE A 44 6.47 -9.39 4.51
N ASP A 45 5.89 -10.33 5.25
CA ASP A 45 4.73 -10.11 6.11
C ASP A 45 5.19 -10.14 7.57
N GLY A 46 5.16 -8.96 8.18
CA GLY A 46 5.67 -8.79 9.55
C GLY A 46 4.72 -9.28 10.64
N PHE A 47 3.46 -9.56 10.31
CA PHE A 47 2.41 -9.95 11.25
C PHE A 47 1.48 -10.98 10.59
N ALA A 48 2.04 -12.12 10.26
CA ALA A 48 1.42 -13.11 9.39
C ALA A 48 0.15 -13.78 9.95
N GLY A 49 -0.06 -13.69 11.27
CA GLY A 49 -1.22 -14.26 11.94
C GLY A 49 -1.29 -15.78 11.82
N ARG A 50 -2.48 -16.32 11.95
CA ARG A 50 -2.71 -17.77 11.92
C ARG A 50 -2.99 -18.38 10.53
N GLY A 51 -2.89 -17.59 9.47
CA GLY A 51 -3.04 -18.02 8.08
C GLY A 51 -4.46 -18.04 7.54
N ARG A 52 -5.48 -18.35 8.35
CA ARG A 52 -6.91 -18.28 7.98
C ARG A 52 -7.74 -17.72 9.12
N TYR A 53 -8.83 -17.06 8.75
CA TYR A 53 -9.86 -16.60 9.67
C TYR A 53 -10.82 -17.74 10.07
N ALA A 54 -11.66 -17.50 11.08
CA ALA A 54 -12.57 -18.50 11.61
C ALA A 54 -13.62 -18.99 10.58
N GLY A 55 -14.01 -18.14 9.63
CA GLY A 55 -14.89 -18.49 8.51
C GLY A 55 -14.18 -19.19 7.35
N GLY A 56 -12.87 -19.44 7.46
CA GLY A 56 -12.07 -20.07 6.41
C GLY A 56 -11.44 -19.09 5.40
N GLU A 57 -11.70 -17.79 5.52
CA GLU A 57 -11.14 -16.78 4.64
C GLU A 57 -9.60 -16.76 4.76
N PRO A 58 -8.89 -16.57 3.65
CA PRO A 58 -7.43 -16.56 3.66
C PRO A 58 -6.88 -15.30 4.34
N GLY A 59 -5.83 -15.47 5.15
CA GLY A 59 -4.98 -14.38 5.64
C GLY A 59 -3.96 -13.96 4.58
N SER A 60 -3.23 -12.88 4.87
CA SER A 60 -2.21 -12.32 3.97
C SER A 60 -1.18 -13.32 3.44
N PRO A 61 -0.66 -14.30 4.23
CA PRO A 61 0.29 -15.28 3.70
C PRO A 61 -0.31 -16.16 2.59
N ILE A 62 -1.56 -16.61 2.79
CA ILE A 62 -2.25 -17.46 1.82
C ILE A 62 -2.61 -16.70 0.55
N ILE A 63 -3.07 -15.45 0.71
CA ILE A 63 -3.32 -14.54 -0.42
C ILE A 63 -2.06 -14.35 -1.26
N ALA A 64 -0.93 -14.03 -0.61
CA ALA A 64 0.32 -13.78 -1.29
C ALA A 64 0.84 -15.01 -2.06
N VAL A 65 0.78 -16.20 -1.45
CA VAL A 65 1.19 -17.46 -2.09
C VAL A 65 0.30 -17.78 -3.30
N ARG A 66 -1.02 -17.63 -3.19
CA ARG A 66 -1.96 -17.88 -4.29
C ARG A 66 -1.76 -16.94 -5.45
N VAL A 67 -1.63 -15.65 -5.18
CA VAL A 67 -1.36 -14.66 -6.23
C VAL A 67 -0.04 -14.97 -6.93
N ALA A 68 0.99 -15.37 -6.21
CA ALA A 68 2.26 -15.74 -6.81
C ALA A 68 2.14 -17.03 -7.66
N ASP A 69 1.39 -18.03 -7.21
CA ASP A 69 1.19 -19.26 -7.99
C ASP A 69 0.49 -18.96 -9.34
N GLU A 70 -0.54 -18.14 -9.32
CA GLU A 70 -1.24 -17.70 -10.52
C GLU A 70 -0.34 -16.89 -11.49
N LEU A 71 0.60 -16.12 -10.94
CA LEU A 71 1.46 -15.22 -11.71
C LEU A 71 2.87 -15.78 -11.95
N ALA A 72 3.08 -17.06 -11.82
CA ALA A 72 4.40 -17.70 -11.91
C ALA A 72 5.12 -17.47 -13.25
N ALA A 73 4.39 -17.15 -14.32
CA ALA A 73 4.98 -16.81 -15.63
C ALA A 73 5.77 -15.49 -15.60
N TYR A 74 5.53 -14.61 -14.63
CA TYR A 74 6.06 -13.25 -14.59
C TYR A 74 7.27 -13.06 -13.67
N TYR A 75 7.74 -14.10 -12.97
CA TYR A 75 8.91 -14.00 -12.11
C TYR A 75 9.77 -15.29 -12.23
N ARG A 76 11.06 -15.15 -11.87
CA ARG A 76 11.97 -16.30 -11.79
C ARG A 76 11.91 -16.93 -10.41
N GLN A 77 12.08 -16.13 -9.36
CA GLN A 77 12.01 -16.54 -7.97
C GLN A 77 11.32 -15.48 -7.12
N ILE A 78 10.45 -15.92 -6.21
CA ILE A 78 9.87 -15.07 -5.17
C ILE A 78 10.19 -15.65 -3.80
N GLY A 79 10.69 -14.80 -2.90
CA GLY A 79 10.87 -15.12 -1.49
C GLY A 79 9.69 -14.62 -0.66
N PHE A 80 9.26 -15.43 0.28
CA PHE A 80 8.29 -15.06 1.30
C PHE A 80 8.95 -15.16 2.67
N THR A 81 8.78 -14.13 3.48
CA THR A 81 9.10 -14.17 4.91
C THR A 81 7.83 -13.86 5.67
N PHE A 82 7.35 -14.81 6.45
CA PHE A 82 6.16 -14.68 7.29
C PHE A 82 6.58 -14.73 8.75
N VAL A 83 6.35 -13.63 9.47
CA VAL A 83 6.73 -13.50 10.88
C VAL A 83 5.47 -13.54 11.74
N GLU A 84 5.46 -14.37 12.76
CA GLU A 84 4.38 -14.46 13.74
C GLU A 84 4.99 -14.74 15.13
N LYS A 85 4.63 -13.90 16.11
CA LYS A 85 5.18 -14.00 17.47
C LYS A 85 4.40 -14.91 18.39
N ASP A 86 3.10 -15.04 18.15
CA ASP A 86 2.24 -15.90 18.98
C ASP A 86 2.45 -17.37 18.61
N PRO A 87 2.79 -18.25 19.55
CA PRO A 87 3.12 -19.65 19.26
C PRO A 87 1.94 -20.44 18.71
N ASP A 88 0.72 -20.15 19.13
CA ASP A 88 -0.47 -20.86 18.67
C ASP A 88 -0.82 -20.43 17.24
N ASN A 89 -0.74 -19.13 16.94
CA ASN A 89 -0.91 -18.63 15.59
C ASN A 89 0.18 -19.15 14.65
N PHE A 90 1.43 -19.15 15.08
CA PHE A 90 2.54 -19.68 14.32
C PHE A 90 2.35 -21.16 13.96
N SER A 91 1.96 -21.99 14.92
CA SER A 91 1.68 -23.41 14.70
C SER A 91 0.53 -23.63 13.71
N ASN A 92 -0.54 -22.84 13.83
CA ASN A 92 -1.64 -22.86 12.87
C ASN A 92 -1.19 -22.44 11.46
N LEU A 93 -0.44 -21.33 11.35
CA LEU A 93 0.08 -20.84 10.09
C LEU A 93 0.95 -21.89 9.39
N GLN A 94 1.84 -22.54 10.15
CA GLN A 94 2.71 -23.62 9.65
C GLN A 94 1.89 -24.77 9.06
N SER A 95 0.85 -25.22 9.76
CA SER A 95 -0.04 -26.29 9.29
C SER A 95 -0.80 -25.87 8.02
N ILE A 96 -1.40 -24.70 8.03
CA ILE A 96 -2.21 -24.17 6.92
C ILE A 96 -1.34 -23.95 5.67
N LEU A 97 -0.14 -23.38 5.81
CA LEU A 97 0.77 -23.22 4.68
C LEU A 97 1.25 -24.53 4.12
N LYS A 98 1.56 -25.51 4.99
CA LYS A 98 1.93 -26.85 4.54
C LYS A 98 0.83 -27.48 3.67
N ASP A 99 -0.44 -27.29 4.04
CA ASP A 99 -1.56 -27.82 3.26
C ASP A 99 -1.79 -27.02 1.97
N GLU A 100 -1.69 -25.71 2.00
CA GLU A 100 -1.79 -24.84 0.82
C GLU A 100 -0.72 -25.19 -0.22
N LEU A 101 0.52 -25.41 0.22
CA LEU A 101 1.64 -25.72 -0.67
C LEU A 101 1.52 -27.08 -1.38
N LYS A 102 0.73 -28.02 -0.85
CA LYS A 102 0.44 -29.30 -1.55
C LYS A 102 -0.30 -29.09 -2.86
N THR A 103 -1.08 -28.01 -2.95
CA THR A 103 -1.89 -27.67 -4.13
C THR A 103 -1.27 -26.57 -4.98
N THR A 104 -0.22 -25.92 -4.50
CA THR A 104 0.53 -24.87 -5.20
C THR A 104 1.36 -25.48 -6.33
N ARG A 105 1.12 -25.08 -7.58
CA ARG A 105 1.75 -25.70 -8.76
C ARG A 105 3.19 -25.26 -8.98
N ASN A 106 3.50 -24.01 -8.66
CA ASN A 106 4.78 -23.37 -8.93
C ASN A 106 5.65 -23.20 -7.67
N VAL A 107 5.48 -24.08 -6.68
CA VAL A 107 6.19 -24.03 -5.39
C VAL A 107 7.72 -24.03 -5.55
N ASN A 108 8.24 -24.63 -6.62
CA ASN A 108 9.67 -24.67 -6.93
C ASN A 108 10.28 -23.28 -7.25
N ARG A 109 9.46 -22.28 -7.52
CA ARG A 109 9.86 -20.86 -7.72
C ARG A 109 9.70 -20.02 -6.45
N MET A 110 9.23 -20.61 -5.37
CA MET A 110 8.93 -19.95 -4.10
C MET A 110 9.90 -20.40 -3.02
N GLU A 111 10.50 -19.46 -2.33
CA GLU A 111 11.26 -19.71 -1.10
C GLU A 111 10.44 -19.16 0.08
N ILE A 112 9.97 -20.05 0.94
CA ILE A 112 9.08 -19.65 2.05
C ILE A 112 9.82 -19.85 3.37
N ARG A 113 9.90 -18.76 4.13
CA ARG A 113 10.45 -18.73 5.49
C ARG A 113 9.35 -18.37 6.47
N LEU A 114 9.13 -19.25 7.41
CA LEU A 114 8.30 -18.98 8.60
C LEU A 114 9.24 -18.68 9.76
N VAL A 115 9.00 -17.59 10.45
CA VAL A 115 9.84 -17.13 11.57
C VAL A 115 8.95 -16.90 12.79
N HIS A 116 9.21 -17.66 13.86
CA HIS A 116 8.53 -17.50 15.15
C HIS A 116 9.31 -16.47 15.97
N ASP A 117 9.01 -15.20 15.78
CA ASP A 117 9.67 -14.09 16.50
C ASP A 117 8.84 -12.80 16.33
N GLU A 118 9.29 -11.71 16.91
CA GLU A 118 8.72 -10.39 16.70
C GLU A 118 9.23 -9.75 15.39
N PHE A 119 8.36 -9.00 14.74
CA PHE A 119 8.68 -8.28 13.50
C PHE A 119 9.96 -7.43 13.64
N SER A 120 10.05 -6.66 14.73
CA SER A 120 11.20 -5.77 14.99
C SER A 120 12.53 -6.51 15.04
N ASN A 121 12.57 -7.71 15.63
CA ASN A 121 13.78 -8.53 15.71
C ASN A 121 14.18 -9.06 14.32
N VAL A 122 13.22 -9.64 13.60
CA VAL A 122 13.49 -10.26 12.29
C VAL A 122 13.86 -9.21 11.24
N ALA A 123 13.10 -8.12 11.17
CA ALA A 123 13.39 -7.05 10.23
C ALA A 123 14.68 -6.31 10.62
N GLY A 124 14.91 -6.05 11.91
CA GLY A 124 16.13 -5.45 12.41
C GLY A 124 17.36 -6.27 12.04
N ALA A 125 17.36 -7.57 12.32
CA ALA A 125 18.48 -8.46 11.99
C ALA A 125 18.76 -8.53 10.47
N LEU A 126 17.69 -8.54 9.63
CA LEU A 126 17.84 -8.47 8.18
C LEU A 126 18.53 -7.15 7.77
N LEU A 127 18.07 -6.03 8.30
CA LEU A 127 18.60 -4.71 7.94
C LEU A 127 20.03 -4.53 8.45
N ASP A 128 20.36 -5.00 9.66
CA ASP A 128 21.72 -5.02 10.19
C ASP A 128 22.67 -5.82 9.29
N PHE A 129 22.20 -6.97 8.79
CA PHE A 129 22.97 -7.76 7.84
C PHE A 129 23.22 -7.00 6.53
N ILE A 130 22.18 -6.36 5.97
CA ILE A 130 22.28 -5.56 4.73
C ILE A 130 23.26 -4.40 4.91
N GLU A 131 23.18 -3.66 6.01
CA GLU A 131 24.07 -2.53 6.31
C GLU A 131 25.52 -2.98 6.54
N LYS A 132 25.72 -4.06 7.31
CA LYS A 132 27.05 -4.64 7.56
C LYS A 132 27.79 -4.98 6.27
N TRP A 133 27.07 -5.50 5.28
CA TRP A 133 27.66 -5.90 4.00
C TRP A 133 27.56 -4.79 2.93
N LYS A 134 27.10 -3.59 3.31
CA LYS A 134 26.89 -2.45 2.37
C LYS A 134 26.09 -2.89 1.14
N ALA A 135 25.14 -3.80 1.34
CA ALA A 135 24.26 -4.33 0.30
C ALA A 135 22.98 -3.49 0.22
N THR A 136 22.14 -3.80 -0.76
CA THR A 136 20.77 -3.28 -0.86
C THR A 136 19.79 -4.44 -0.85
N LEU A 137 18.60 -4.21 -0.34
CA LEU A 137 17.53 -5.18 -0.45
C LEU A 137 17.19 -5.41 -1.94
N VAL A 138 16.94 -6.66 -2.30
CA VAL A 138 16.27 -6.95 -3.57
C VAL A 138 14.90 -6.28 -3.58
N PRO A 139 14.24 -6.12 -4.74
CA PRO A 139 12.91 -5.55 -4.75
C PRO A 139 11.99 -6.26 -3.75
N SER A 140 11.51 -5.53 -2.76
CA SER A 140 10.81 -6.08 -1.60
C SER A 140 9.57 -5.28 -1.26
N PHE A 141 8.49 -5.99 -0.96
CA PHE A 141 7.25 -5.42 -0.45
C PHE A 141 7.06 -5.85 1.01
N PHE A 142 7.08 -4.88 1.93
CA PHE A 142 6.88 -5.10 3.35
C PHE A 142 5.44 -4.79 3.74
N PHE A 143 4.70 -5.83 4.08
CA PHE A 143 3.37 -5.72 4.66
C PHE A 143 3.47 -5.76 6.18
N ILE A 144 3.07 -4.67 6.83
CA ILE A 144 3.22 -4.45 8.27
C ILE A 144 1.85 -4.17 8.86
N ASP A 145 1.21 -5.20 9.41
CA ASP A 145 -0.18 -5.17 9.89
C ASP A 145 -0.30 -5.51 11.39
N PRO A 146 0.20 -4.65 12.28
CA PRO A 146 0.21 -4.93 13.70
C PRO A 146 -1.19 -4.94 14.31
N PHE A 147 -1.37 -5.77 15.37
CA PHE A 147 -2.51 -5.64 16.28
C PHE A 147 -2.23 -4.52 17.30
N GLY A 148 -2.53 -3.28 16.95
CA GLY A 148 -2.21 -2.09 17.73
C GLY A 148 -1.05 -1.30 17.13
N PHE A 149 -0.32 -0.53 17.96
CA PHE A 149 0.72 0.39 17.49
C PHE A 149 2.12 0.08 18.02
N THR A 150 2.28 -1.02 18.74
CA THR A 150 3.56 -1.43 19.36
C THR A 150 4.31 -2.44 18.48
N GLY A 151 5.63 -2.51 18.65
CA GLY A 151 6.48 -3.47 17.94
C GLY A 151 6.73 -3.12 16.45
N VAL A 152 6.50 -1.86 16.08
CA VAL A 152 6.73 -1.34 14.72
C VAL A 152 7.58 -0.05 14.79
N PRO A 153 8.87 -0.15 15.15
CA PRO A 153 9.75 1.00 15.23
C PRO A 153 9.83 1.74 13.90
N PHE A 154 9.70 3.06 13.93
CA PHE A 154 9.82 3.90 12.74
C PHE A 154 11.16 3.70 12.02
N ASP A 155 12.23 3.46 12.78
CA ASP A 155 13.57 3.22 12.24
C ASP A 155 13.60 2.04 11.25
N ILE A 156 12.81 1.01 11.48
CA ILE A 156 12.70 -0.12 10.53
C ILE A 156 12.13 0.36 9.19
N ALA A 157 11.06 1.14 9.19
CA ALA A 157 10.48 1.68 7.96
C ALA A 157 11.49 2.59 7.23
N ARG A 158 12.22 3.44 7.97
CA ARG A 158 13.29 4.30 7.44
C ARG A 158 14.39 3.48 6.76
N ARG A 159 14.87 2.43 7.40
CA ARG A 159 15.94 1.57 6.88
C ARG A 159 15.48 0.75 5.67
N ILE A 160 14.24 0.26 5.66
CA ILE A 160 13.63 -0.41 4.50
C ILE A 160 13.62 0.54 3.31
N LEU A 161 13.09 1.76 3.48
CA LEU A 161 12.93 2.75 2.43
C LEU A 161 14.26 3.34 1.93
N ALA A 162 15.36 3.16 2.66
CA ALA A 162 16.70 3.49 2.17
C ALA A 162 17.13 2.64 0.95
N SER A 163 16.52 1.49 0.73
CA SER A 163 16.74 0.67 -0.48
C SER A 163 15.76 1.09 -1.60
N PRO A 164 16.26 1.36 -2.82
CA PRO A 164 15.47 2.09 -3.84
C PRO A 164 14.28 1.33 -4.45
N ARG A 165 14.21 0.02 -4.30
CA ARG A 165 13.14 -0.84 -4.84
C ARG A 165 12.39 -1.56 -3.76
N THR A 166 12.22 -0.90 -2.62
CA THR A 166 11.45 -1.38 -1.49
C THR A 166 10.21 -0.55 -1.28
N GLU A 167 9.18 -1.17 -0.74
CA GLU A 167 7.90 -0.57 -0.47
C GLU A 167 7.40 -1.02 0.90
N VAL A 168 6.75 -0.12 1.60
CA VAL A 168 6.11 -0.39 2.89
C VAL A 168 4.61 -0.19 2.74
N PHE A 169 3.82 -1.18 3.15
CA PHE A 169 2.38 -1.08 3.27
C PHE A 169 1.99 -1.35 4.72
N PHE A 170 1.70 -0.28 5.44
CA PHE A 170 1.59 -0.25 6.88
C PHE A 170 0.18 0.05 7.36
N THR A 171 -0.32 -0.73 8.32
CA THR A 171 -1.57 -0.44 9.03
C THR A 171 -1.30 0.48 10.21
N PHE A 172 -1.61 1.76 10.04
CA PHE A 172 -1.50 2.77 11.07
C PHE A 172 -2.76 2.79 11.93
N MET A 173 -2.68 2.25 13.14
CA MET A 173 -3.79 2.04 14.08
C MET A 173 -4.23 3.35 14.76
N LEU A 174 -4.79 4.27 13.96
CA LEU A 174 -5.16 5.63 14.39
C LEU A 174 -6.01 5.65 15.64
N ARG A 175 -7.01 4.77 15.75
CA ARG A 175 -7.89 4.71 16.93
C ARG A 175 -7.10 4.47 18.22
N ASP A 176 -6.18 3.51 18.19
CA ASP A 176 -5.39 3.14 19.35
C ASP A 176 -4.33 4.20 19.66
N VAL A 177 -3.64 4.72 18.65
CA VAL A 177 -2.69 5.83 18.79
C VAL A 177 -3.38 7.03 19.44
N ASN A 178 -4.53 7.47 18.92
CA ASN A 178 -5.27 8.61 19.44
C ASN A 178 -5.79 8.37 20.87
N ARG A 179 -6.25 7.14 21.18
CA ARG A 179 -6.76 6.77 22.50
C ARG A 179 -5.68 6.79 23.56
N PHE A 180 -4.49 6.31 23.21
CA PHE A 180 -3.41 6.08 24.16
C PHE A 180 -2.31 7.14 24.14
N LEU A 181 -2.46 8.18 23.33
CA LEU A 181 -1.46 9.23 23.13
C LEU A 181 -0.97 9.86 24.44
N GLU A 182 -1.90 10.14 25.35
CA GLU A 182 -1.61 10.87 26.59
C GLU A 182 -1.19 9.95 27.75
N LEU A 183 -1.15 8.64 27.55
CA LEU A 183 -0.77 7.72 28.62
C LEU A 183 0.76 7.72 28.82
N PRO A 184 1.28 8.14 29.99
CA PRO A 184 2.72 8.26 30.23
C PRO A 184 3.47 6.92 30.06
N GLN A 185 2.84 5.81 30.47
CA GLN A 185 3.41 4.47 30.37
C GLN A 185 3.60 3.98 28.93
N LEU A 186 2.93 4.60 27.96
CA LEU A 186 3.04 4.27 26.52
C LEU A 186 3.82 5.33 25.73
N ALA A 187 4.41 6.33 26.40
CA ALA A 187 5.16 7.40 25.77
C ALA A 187 6.38 6.87 24.96
N GLY A 188 7.05 5.83 25.49
CA GLY A 188 8.16 5.17 24.80
C GLY A 188 7.75 4.53 23.48
N GLN A 189 6.65 3.77 23.49
CA GLN A 189 6.10 3.12 22.30
C GLN A 189 5.60 4.14 21.26
N MET A 190 5.02 5.27 21.69
CA MET A 190 4.67 6.36 20.80
C MET A 190 5.91 7.00 20.15
N THR A 191 6.95 7.22 20.95
CA THR A 191 8.24 7.73 20.44
C THR A 191 8.87 6.76 19.45
N GLU A 192 8.81 5.47 19.73
CA GLU A 192 9.30 4.42 18.84
C GLU A 192 8.52 4.39 17.51
N LEU A 193 7.18 4.45 17.57
CA LEU A 193 6.31 4.46 16.39
C LEU A 193 6.57 5.65 15.48
N TYR A 194 6.78 6.84 16.04
CA TYR A 194 6.98 8.07 15.25
C TYR A 194 8.45 8.42 14.99
N GLY A 195 9.39 7.70 15.59
CA GLY A 195 10.82 8.05 15.52
C GLY A 195 11.18 9.31 16.30
N GLY A 196 10.28 9.78 17.18
CA GLY A 196 10.45 10.99 18.00
C GLY A 196 9.23 11.29 18.85
N ASP A 197 9.32 12.32 19.71
CA ASP A 197 8.18 12.73 20.57
C ASP A 197 7.09 13.41 19.73
N CYS A 198 6.10 12.64 19.29
CA CYS A 198 5.01 13.13 18.43
C CYS A 198 4.15 14.22 19.10
N ARG A 199 4.01 14.19 20.43
CA ARG A 199 3.17 15.18 21.16
C ARG A 199 3.70 16.59 21.02
N LYS A 200 5.03 16.78 20.94
CA LYS A 200 5.65 18.08 20.72
C LYS A 200 5.48 18.61 19.31
N GLN A 201 5.14 17.74 18.37
CA GLN A 201 5.02 18.06 16.95
C GLN A 201 3.57 18.25 16.50
N LEU A 202 2.61 17.87 17.36
CA LEU A 202 1.19 18.05 17.05
C LEU A 202 0.78 19.53 17.17
N PRO A 203 -0.10 20.02 16.30
CA PRO A 203 -0.61 21.38 16.37
C PRO A 203 -1.46 21.54 17.65
N PRO A 204 -1.46 22.73 18.26
CA PRO A 204 -2.19 23.00 19.51
C PRO A 204 -3.72 23.00 19.33
N SER A 205 -4.21 23.05 18.09
CA SER A 205 -5.64 23.08 17.74
C SER A 205 -5.89 22.40 16.40
N GLY A 206 -7.13 22.00 16.15
CA GLY A 206 -7.54 21.31 14.92
C GLY A 206 -7.91 19.84 15.14
N ASP A 207 -8.06 19.10 14.05
CA ASP A 207 -8.35 17.67 14.11
C ASP A 207 -7.09 16.88 14.48
N ARG A 208 -7.03 16.48 15.77
CA ARG A 208 -5.91 15.68 16.29
C ARG A 208 -5.72 14.36 15.56
N ARG A 209 -6.81 13.71 15.14
CA ARG A 209 -6.73 12.43 14.41
C ARG A 209 -6.05 12.60 13.06
N GLN A 210 -6.47 13.63 12.32
CA GLN A 210 -5.84 13.98 11.06
C GLN A 210 -4.36 14.34 11.25
N ALA A 211 -4.06 15.17 12.26
CA ALA A 211 -2.70 15.58 12.57
C ALA A 211 -1.77 14.40 12.89
N LEU A 212 -2.27 13.37 13.61
CA LEU A 212 -1.50 12.16 13.90
C LEU A 212 -1.12 11.38 12.65
N VAL A 213 -2.03 11.23 11.69
CA VAL A 213 -1.76 10.55 10.41
C VAL A 213 -0.78 11.36 9.56
N GLU A 214 -1.00 12.66 9.45
CA GLU A 214 -0.13 13.53 8.65
C GLU A 214 1.28 13.63 9.25
N LEU A 215 1.40 13.66 10.57
CA LEU A 215 2.70 13.61 11.23
C LEU A 215 3.46 12.32 10.90
N TYR A 216 2.80 11.16 10.96
CA TYR A 216 3.46 9.90 10.59
C TYR A 216 3.90 9.90 9.12
N ARG A 217 3.07 10.43 8.23
CA ARG A 217 3.38 10.55 6.80
C ARG A 217 4.51 11.54 6.53
N SER A 218 4.56 12.67 7.23
CA SER A 218 5.68 13.62 7.12
C SER A 218 7.00 13.00 7.59
N GLN A 219 6.98 12.19 8.66
CA GLN A 219 8.17 11.44 9.08
C GLN A 219 8.64 10.45 8.00
N LEU A 220 7.72 9.75 7.32
CA LEU A 220 8.10 8.88 6.20
C LEU A 220 8.80 9.66 5.06
N HIS A 221 8.41 10.91 4.85
CA HIS A 221 9.06 11.79 3.88
C HIS A 221 10.39 12.36 4.41
N ASP A 222 10.30 13.12 5.48
CA ASP A 222 11.37 14.01 5.90
C ASP A 222 12.52 13.23 6.54
N VAL A 223 12.21 12.07 7.16
CA VAL A 223 13.18 11.27 7.91
C VAL A 223 13.49 9.95 7.21
N ALA A 224 12.47 9.24 6.71
CA ALA A 224 12.69 7.97 6.00
C ALA A 224 13.03 8.15 4.52
N GLY A 225 12.87 9.35 3.95
CA GLY A 225 13.25 9.68 2.59
C GLY A 225 12.36 9.02 1.52
N ALA A 226 11.13 8.60 1.89
CA ALA A 226 10.19 8.11 0.92
C ALA A 226 9.80 9.22 -0.07
N LYS A 227 9.81 8.94 -1.36
CA LYS A 227 9.42 9.92 -2.39
C LYS A 227 7.90 10.04 -2.52
N TYR A 228 7.20 8.95 -2.32
CA TYR A 228 5.76 8.85 -2.51
C TYR A 228 5.10 8.19 -1.32
N SER A 229 3.94 8.73 -0.91
CA SER A 229 3.10 8.13 0.11
C SER A 229 1.62 8.36 -0.21
N LEU A 230 0.83 7.33 0.02
CA LEU A 230 -0.64 7.35 -0.05
C LEU A 230 -1.21 6.77 1.23
N HIS A 231 -2.42 7.16 1.57
CA HIS A 231 -3.15 6.49 2.63
C HIS A 231 -4.59 6.16 2.21
N PHE A 232 -5.13 5.09 2.77
CA PHE A 232 -6.51 4.67 2.60
C PHE A 232 -7.16 4.55 3.97
N LYS A 233 -8.24 5.31 4.19
CA LYS A 233 -8.97 5.34 5.46
C LYS A 233 -9.91 4.14 5.58
N LEU A 234 -9.90 3.44 6.71
CA LEU A 234 -10.86 2.40 7.02
C LEU A 234 -11.64 2.74 8.30
N CYS A 235 -12.96 2.77 8.13
CA CYS A 235 -13.91 2.97 9.21
C CYS A 235 -14.50 1.63 9.70
N GLU A 236 -15.06 1.63 10.88
CA GLU A 236 -15.82 0.50 11.42
C GLU A 236 -17.08 0.28 10.58
N SER A 237 -17.45 -0.99 10.36
CA SER A 237 -18.62 -1.33 9.54
C SER A 237 -19.94 -0.76 10.09
N ASP A 238 -20.05 -0.61 11.40
CA ASP A 238 -21.27 -0.20 12.10
C ASP A 238 -21.26 1.25 12.58
N SER A 239 -20.14 1.95 12.43
CA SER A 239 -19.99 3.36 12.81
C SER A 239 -19.09 4.09 11.81
N ALA A 240 -19.20 5.41 11.74
CA ALA A 240 -18.30 6.25 10.92
C ALA A 240 -16.91 6.43 11.55
N ASP A 241 -16.62 5.77 12.67
CA ASP A 241 -15.36 5.92 13.36
C ASP A 241 -14.20 5.31 12.57
N THR A 242 -13.18 6.10 12.34
CA THR A 242 -11.95 5.65 11.70
C THR A 242 -11.20 4.70 12.62
N LEU A 243 -10.98 3.48 12.14
CA LEU A 243 -10.19 2.46 12.84
C LEU A 243 -8.70 2.70 12.64
N TYR A 244 -8.30 2.71 11.38
CA TYR A 244 -6.91 2.81 10.96
C TYR A 244 -6.78 3.37 9.54
N HIS A 245 -5.57 3.73 9.18
CA HIS A 245 -5.20 4.04 7.81
C HIS A 245 -4.22 2.97 7.29
N LEU A 246 -4.42 2.54 6.06
CA LEU A 246 -3.39 1.81 5.33
C LEU A 246 -2.50 2.83 4.65
N ILE A 247 -1.23 2.86 5.01
CA ILE A 247 -0.26 3.81 4.45
C ILE A 247 0.69 3.04 3.54
N HIS A 248 0.77 3.44 2.30
CA HIS A 248 1.76 2.95 1.34
C HIS A 248 2.84 4.00 1.14
N ALA A 249 4.10 3.59 1.27
CA ALA A 249 5.26 4.46 1.04
C ALA A 249 6.29 3.74 0.17
N ASN A 250 6.84 4.45 -0.82
CA ASN A 250 7.84 3.93 -1.75
C ASN A 250 8.69 5.04 -2.40
N ASN A 251 9.62 4.63 -3.27
CA ASN A 251 10.53 5.53 -3.99
C ASN A 251 10.34 5.50 -5.51
N ASN A 252 9.27 4.88 -6.01
CA ASN A 252 9.03 4.72 -7.44
C ASN A 252 7.64 5.19 -7.84
N PHE A 253 7.56 6.12 -8.82
CA PHE A 253 6.28 6.66 -9.30
C PHE A 253 5.32 5.57 -9.78
N LYS A 254 5.83 4.54 -10.49
CA LYS A 254 4.96 3.48 -10.99
C LYS A 254 4.27 2.69 -9.88
N GLY A 255 4.99 2.38 -8.79
CA GLY A 255 4.39 1.75 -7.60
C GLY A 255 3.34 2.65 -6.94
N HIS A 256 3.65 3.95 -6.79
CA HIS A 256 2.71 4.94 -6.27
C HIS A 256 1.44 5.03 -7.12
N GLU A 257 1.58 5.14 -8.46
CA GLU A 257 0.46 5.24 -9.39
C GLU A 257 -0.45 4.01 -9.34
N ILE A 258 0.13 2.82 -9.30
CA ILE A 258 -0.63 1.57 -9.22
C ILE A 258 -1.41 1.51 -7.90
N MET A 259 -0.74 1.80 -6.77
CA MET A 259 -1.42 1.80 -5.47
C MET A 259 -2.52 2.87 -5.44
N LYS A 260 -2.28 4.05 -6.01
CA LYS A 260 -3.31 5.09 -6.16
C LYS A 260 -4.52 4.57 -6.94
N GLY A 261 -4.29 3.87 -8.05
CA GLY A 261 -5.36 3.23 -8.82
C GLY A 261 -6.13 2.15 -8.06
N VAL A 262 -5.41 1.31 -7.32
CA VAL A 262 -6.02 0.27 -6.46
C VAL A 262 -6.87 0.89 -5.37
N MET A 263 -6.35 1.88 -4.64
CA MET A 263 -7.08 2.59 -3.58
C MET A 263 -8.28 3.36 -4.12
N TYR A 264 -8.13 4.06 -5.25
CA TYR A 264 -9.22 4.77 -5.93
C TYR A 264 -10.38 3.84 -6.29
N ASN A 265 -10.07 2.67 -6.86
CA ASN A 265 -11.10 1.71 -7.28
C ASN A 265 -11.71 0.92 -6.10
N GLN A 266 -11.05 0.89 -4.95
CA GLN A 266 -11.56 0.27 -3.72
C GLN A 266 -12.45 1.23 -2.94
N GLY A 267 -12.12 2.51 -2.95
CA GLY A 267 -12.92 3.56 -2.34
C GLY A 267 -14.18 3.87 -3.15
N VAL A 268 -15.17 4.43 -2.47
CA VAL A 268 -16.39 4.89 -3.13
C VAL A 268 -16.08 6.15 -3.92
N ASN A 269 -16.36 6.11 -5.23
CA ASN A 269 -16.17 7.26 -6.13
C ASN A 269 -14.80 7.95 -6.00
N GLY A 270 -13.73 7.20 -5.70
CA GLY A 270 -12.39 7.73 -5.57
C GLY A 270 -12.08 8.43 -4.25
N THR A 271 -12.87 8.20 -3.20
CA THR A 271 -12.67 8.83 -1.88
C THR A 271 -11.46 8.34 -1.12
N PHE A 272 -10.75 7.31 -1.59
CA PHE A 272 -9.64 6.68 -0.87
C PHE A 272 -10.01 6.25 0.56
N ALA A 273 -11.24 5.79 0.73
CA ALA A 273 -11.78 5.37 2.02
C ALA A 273 -12.79 4.24 1.88
N TYR A 274 -12.87 3.41 2.92
CA TYR A 274 -13.99 2.52 3.21
C TYR A 274 -14.72 3.09 4.43
N LEU A 275 -15.98 3.49 4.25
CA LEU A 275 -16.79 4.22 5.22
C LEU A 275 -17.82 3.34 5.94
N GLY A 276 -17.70 2.02 5.84
CA GLY A 276 -18.62 1.10 6.44
C GLY A 276 -20.03 1.19 5.85
N ARG A 277 -21.06 1.23 6.70
CA ARG A 277 -22.46 1.37 6.25
C ARG A 277 -22.75 2.70 5.53
N ASN A 278 -21.94 3.72 5.79
CA ASN A 278 -22.08 5.01 5.14
C ASN A 278 -21.61 5.00 3.68
N ASP A 279 -20.91 3.96 3.23
CA ASP A 279 -20.53 3.79 1.83
C ASP A 279 -21.73 3.87 0.88
N LEU A 280 -22.87 3.31 1.28
CA LEU A 280 -24.09 3.31 0.45
C LEU A 280 -24.74 4.70 0.39
N SER A 281 -24.75 5.44 1.49
CA SER A 281 -25.32 6.80 1.53
C SER A 281 -24.47 7.80 0.74
N GLU A 282 -23.14 7.68 0.85
CA GLU A 282 -22.21 8.52 0.08
C GLU A 282 -22.22 8.14 -1.41
N ARG A 283 -22.38 6.87 -1.77
CA ARG A 283 -22.58 6.47 -3.17
C ARG A 283 -23.75 7.20 -3.81
N THR A 284 -24.83 7.40 -3.06
CA THR A 284 -26.03 8.07 -3.54
C THR A 284 -25.85 9.60 -3.60
N GLN A 285 -25.16 10.20 -2.63
CA GLN A 285 -24.92 11.65 -2.61
C GLN A 285 -23.84 12.09 -3.62
N MET A 286 -22.81 11.28 -3.87
CA MET A 286 -21.74 11.62 -4.80
C MET A 286 -22.08 11.35 -6.28
N GLN A 287 -23.27 10.81 -6.60
CA GLN A 287 -23.77 10.76 -7.99
C GLN A 287 -23.95 12.15 -8.61
N LEU A 288 -23.86 13.22 -7.82
CA LEU A 288 -23.83 14.62 -8.31
C LEU A 288 -22.50 15.00 -8.96
N PHE A 289 -21.42 14.26 -8.70
CA PHE A 289 -20.11 14.45 -9.32
C PHE A 289 -19.81 13.24 -10.19
N ASP A 290 -19.65 13.45 -11.51
CA ASP A 290 -19.22 12.39 -12.41
C ASP A 290 -17.76 12.03 -12.09
N PRO A 291 -17.47 10.80 -11.56
CA PRO A 291 -16.09 10.39 -11.29
C PRO A 291 -15.23 10.29 -12.56
N GLN A 292 -15.85 10.42 -13.74
CA GLN A 292 -15.18 10.40 -15.04
C GLN A 292 -15.00 11.81 -15.62
N ASP A 293 -15.48 12.87 -14.94
CA ASP A 293 -15.28 14.24 -15.39
C ASP A 293 -13.79 14.60 -15.38
N THR A 294 -13.25 14.76 -16.56
CA THR A 294 -11.84 15.15 -16.76
C THR A 294 -11.68 16.62 -17.06
N THR A 295 -12.73 17.45 -16.98
CA THR A 295 -12.71 18.87 -17.34
C THR A 295 -11.66 19.64 -16.55
N ALA A 296 -11.56 19.40 -15.25
CA ALA A 296 -10.55 20.03 -14.40
C ALA A 296 -9.12 19.58 -14.81
N LEU A 297 -8.94 18.28 -15.09
CA LEU A 297 -7.67 17.75 -15.56
C LEU A 297 -7.27 18.33 -16.91
N VAL A 298 -8.18 18.41 -17.87
CA VAL A 298 -7.91 19.03 -19.20
C VAL A 298 -7.45 20.47 -19.05
N ARG A 299 -8.11 21.26 -18.20
CA ARG A 299 -7.70 22.64 -17.92
C ARG A 299 -6.30 22.72 -17.31
N GLU A 300 -6.00 21.86 -16.35
CA GLU A 300 -4.68 21.79 -15.71
C GLU A 300 -3.60 21.40 -16.72
N LEU A 301 -3.83 20.34 -17.52
CA LEU A 301 -2.89 19.88 -18.53
C LEU A 301 -2.58 20.98 -19.55
N HIS A 302 -3.59 21.67 -20.06
CA HIS A 302 -3.41 22.75 -21.01
C HIS A 302 -2.64 23.93 -20.38
N SER A 303 -3.07 24.38 -19.20
CA SER A 303 -2.41 25.51 -18.51
C SER A 303 -0.94 25.22 -18.19
N ARG A 304 -0.62 23.97 -17.83
CA ARG A 304 0.72 23.59 -17.35
C ARG A 304 1.68 23.23 -18.46
N PHE A 305 1.17 22.71 -19.58
CA PHE A 305 2.01 22.10 -20.62
C PHE A 305 1.82 22.69 -22.01
N ALA A 306 1.03 23.75 -22.22
CA ALA A 306 0.87 24.38 -23.53
C ALA A 306 2.24 24.67 -24.20
N GLY A 307 2.39 24.29 -25.45
CA GLY A 307 3.63 24.42 -26.23
C GLY A 307 4.73 23.40 -25.86
N ARG A 308 4.47 22.41 -25.01
CA ARG A 308 5.47 21.43 -24.56
C ARG A 308 5.16 20.03 -25.08
N THR A 309 6.23 19.25 -25.30
CA THR A 309 6.16 17.82 -25.58
C THR A 309 6.72 17.06 -24.42
N LEU A 310 5.96 16.11 -23.87
CA LEU A 310 6.35 15.25 -22.75
C LEU A 310 5.91 13.81 -23.02
N THR A 311 6.60 12.85 -22.37
CA THR A 311 6.10 11.47 -22.36
C THR A 311 4.83 11.38 -21.50
N PHE A 312 3.98 10.41 -21.80
CA PHE A 312 2.75 10.20 -21.03
C PHE A 312 3.02 9.95 -19.54
N ASP A 313 4.11 9.23 -19.21
CA ASP A 313 4.56 9.04 -17.83
C ASP A 313 4.97 10.36 -17.17
N ALA A 314 5.74 11.21 -17.88
CA ALA A 314 6.17 12.51 -17.34
C ALA A 314 4.98 13.46 -17.10
N VAL A 315 3.97 13.43 -17.97
CA VAL A 315 2.73 14.22 -17.76
C VAL A 315 2.05 13.81 -16.45
N ARG A 316 1.87 12.50 -16.24
CA ARG A 316 1.20 11.96 -15.05
C ARG A 316 1.97 12.24 -13.77
N GLU A 317 3.28 11.97 -13.78
CA GLU A 317 4.15 12.23 -12.64
C GLU A 317 4.16 13.71 -12.26
N SER A 318 4.15 14.61 -13.23
CA SER A 318 4.14 16.05 -12.99
C SER A 318 2.85 16.58 -12.37
N VAL A 319 1.70 15.94 -12.63
CA VAL A 319 0.39 16.35 -12.10
C VAL A 319 0.09 15.67 -10.76
N CYS A 320 0.50 14.41 -10.61
CA CYS A 320 0.28 13.69 -9.37
C CYS A 320 1.09 14.28 -8.22
N HIS A 321 0.42 14.64 -7.13
CA HIS A 321 1.12 15.04 -5.93
C HIS A 321 1.74 13.79 -5.25
N PRO A 322 3.03 13.81 -4.89
CA PRO A 322 3.69 12.63 -4.33
C PRO A 322 3.16 12.24 -2.93
N TRP A 323 2.53 13.19 -2.20
CA TRP A 323 2.12 13.05 -0.81
C TRP A 323 0.63 13.16 -0.56
N HIS A 324 -0.16 13.58 -1.53
CA HIS A 324 -1.60 13.72 -1.39
C HIS A 324 -2.32 12.90 -2.45
N GLN A 325 -3.49 12.38 -2.10
CA GLN A 325 -4.38 11.71 -3.05
C GLN A 325 -4.95 12.70 -4.08
N GLU A 326 -5.04 13.97 -3.68
CA GLU A 326 -5.49 15.05 -4.56
C GLU A 326 -4.39 15.53 -5.52
N PRO A 327 -4.73 15.82 -6.77
CA PRO A 327 -6.05 15.54 -7.36
C PRO A 327 -6.30 14.03 -7.50
N PRO A 328 -7.56 13.57 -7.40
CA PRO A 328 -7.89 12.13 -7.36
C PRO A 328 -7.79 11.43 -8.73
N PHE A 329 -7.07 12.01 -9.67
CA PHE A 329 -6.90 11.45 -11.00
C PHE A 329 -5.95 10.23 -10.99
N ILE A 330 -6.37 9.18 -11.69
CA ILE A 330 -5.60 7.98 -11.96
C ILE A 330 -5.38 7.82 -13.46
N GLU A 331 -4.55 6.88 -13.90
CA GLU A 331 -4.13 6.71 -15.30
C GLU A 331 -5.28 6.77 -16.31
N LYS A 332 -6.45 6.16 -16.02
CA LYS A 332 -7.60 6.18 -16.93
C LYS A 332 -8.11 7.60 -17.23
N HIS A 333 -8.08 8.50 -16.25
CA HIS A 333 -8.52 9.88 -16.42
C HIS A 333 -7.57 10.66 -17.33
N PHE A 334 -6.26 10.47 -17.17
CA PHE A 334 -5.27 11.07 -18.07
C PHE A 334 -5.42 10.58 -19.50
N ARG A 335 -5.68 9.27 -19.69
CA ARG A 335 -5.95 8.71 -21.02
C ARG A 335 -7.18 9.34 -21.66
N ALA A 336 -8.26 9.47 -20.92
CA ALA A 336 -9.51 10.08 -21.39
C ALA A 336 -9.30 11.56 -21.72
N ALA A 337 -8.66 12.33 -20.82
CA ALA A 337 -8.38 13.75 -21.01
C ALA A 337 -7.52 13.99 -22.26
N ILE A 338 -6.41 13.29 -22.39
CA ILE A 338 -5.50 13.45 -23.54
C ILE A 338 -6.19 13.07 -24.85
N LYS A 339 -6.97 11.97 -24.85
CA LYS A 339 -7.75 11.58 -26.02
C LYS A 339 -8.73 12.66 -26.45
N GLY A 340 -9.48 13.24 -25.52
CA GLY A 340 -10.39 14.36 -25.78
C GLY A 340 -9.65 15.58 -26.33
N MET A 341 -8.50 15.93 -25.75
CA MET A 341 -7.68 17.06 -26.25
C MET A 341 -7.15 16.82 -27.66
N VAL A 342 -6.82 15.58 -28.02
CA VAL A 342 -6.42 15.26 -29.40
C VAL A 342 -7.59 15.37 -30.37
N GLU A 343 -8.78 14.90 -29.99
CA GLU A 343 -10.01 15.01 -30.81
C GLU A 343 -10.42 16.48 -31.00
N GLU A 344 -10.14 17.34 -30.04
CA GLU A 344 -10.36 18.79 -30.10
C GLU A 344 -9.24 19.59 -30.80
N GLY A 345 -8.19 18.94 -31.26
CA GLY A 345 -7.03 19.58 -31.88
C GLY A 345 -6.16 20.38 -30.91
N ARG A 346 -6.21 20.11 -29.61
CA ARG A 346 -5.47 20.80 -28.54
C ARG A 346 -4.21 20.02 -28.09
N ALA A 347 -4.03 18.81 -28.59
CA ALA A 347 -2.84 18.00 -28.39
C ALA A 347 -2.60 17.09 -29.60
N THR A 348 -1.36 16.62 -29.75
CA THR A 348 -1.02 15.55 -30.71
C THR A 348 -0.29 14.43 -29.99
N LEU A 349 -0.40 13.21 -30.55
CA LEU A 349 0.22 12.02 -30.00
C LEU A 349 1.24 11.45 -30.99
N ARG A 350 2.43 11.13 -30.50
CA ARG A 350 3.44 10.38 -31.24
C ARG A 350 3.75 9.08 -30.49
N SER A 351 3.40 7.95 -31.11
CA SER A 351 3.78 6.64 -30.55
C SER A 351 5.28 6.38 -30.78
N VAL A 352 5.98 6.06 -29.71
CA VAL A 352 7.41 5.73 -29.72
C VAL A 352 7.62 4.22 -29.80
N THR A 353 6.61 3.42 -29.45
CA THR A 353 6.69 1.96 -29.48
C THR A 353 6.02 1.40 -30.72
N SER A 354 6.73 0.58 -31.50
CA SER A 354 6.23 -0.09 -32.72
C SER A 354 5.18 -1.19 -32.45
N LYS A 355 4.78 -1.40 -31.18
CA LYS A 355 3.72 -2.34 -30.81
C LYS A 355 2.38 -1.64 -30.92
N THR A 356 1.54 -2.15 -31.81
CA THR A 356 0.10 -1.88 -31.92
C THR A 356 -0.66 -2.29 -30.64
N SER A 357 -0.22 -1.85 -29.47
CA SER A 357 -0.98 -1.98 -28.25
C SER A 357 -2.12 -0.97 -28.29
N ARG A 358 -3.36 -1.44 -28.10
CA ARG A 358 -4.56 -0.61 -28.03
C ARG A 358 -4.50 0.34 -26.82
N GLY A 359 -3.73 1.43 -26.90
CA GLY A 359 -3.68 2.43 -25.84
C GLY A 359 -2.34 3.18 -25.80
N LEU A 360 -2.34 4.35 -25.13
CA LEU A 360 -1.15 5.14 -24.83
C LEU A 360 -0.14 4.32 -24.01
N SER A 361 1.10 4.23 -24.49
CA SER A 361 2.24 3.73 -23.74
C SER A 361 2.80 4.85 -22.84
N GLY A 362 3.42 4.51 -21.71
CA GLY A 362 4.10 5.48 -20.86
C GLY A 362 5.18 6.29 -21.58
N LEU A 363 5.77 5.73 -22.62
CA LEU A 363 6.81 6.37 -23.45
C LEU A 363 6.27 7.18 -24.62
N ASP A 364 4.97 7.09 -24.95
CA ASP A 364 4.39 7.87 -26.04
C ASP A 364 4.45 9.35 -25.72
N GLU A 365 4.77 10.16 -26.71
CA GLU A 365 4.92 11.61 -26.56
C GLU A 365 3.58 12.31 -26.80
N VAL A 366 3.26 13.23 -25.89
CA VAL A 366 2.11 14.13 -25.97
C VAL A 366 2.64 15.54 -26.20
N THR A 367 2.26 16.16 -27.31
CA THR A 367 2.53 17.59 -27.57
C THR A 367 1.25 18.36 -27.31
N PHE A 368 1.28 19.29 -26.38
CA PHE A 368 0.17 20.18 -26.03
C PHE A 368 0.26 21.45 -26.91
N LEU A 369 -0.85 21.79 -27.59
CA LEU A 369 -0.93 22.91 -28.53
C LEU A 369 -1.49 24.16 -27.86
#